data_6797c5d63ef1826eb4831b706fd2b36a
#
_entry.id   6797c5d63ef1826eb4831b706fd2b36a
#
_cell.length_a   1.000
_cell.length_b   1.000
_cell.length_c   1.000
_cell.angle_alpha   90.00
_cell.angle_beta   90.00
_cell.angle_gamma   90.00
#
_symmetry.space_group_name_H-M   'P 1'
#
loop_
_entity.id
_entity.type
_entity.pdbx_description
1 polymer ?
#
loop_
_entity_poly.entity_id
_entity_poly.type
_entity_poly.pdbx_seq_one_letter_code
_entity_poly.pdbx_strand_id
1 'polypeptide(L)'
;MTPDETFVELRDGRFKIRVLSAGEGDPVVFLHGAGGLFWDPFLDAIAAGHRVVAPEHPGAGDSQGLEHVEDLWDLVLYYNELLDHLELPRVSLLGHSFGGMVAAEIAATSPERVDKLALIAPIGLWLDEHPIPDISGVPPERIPELVLADPQGPLAALMPAPDPSNPESLFRAAMTMASILQFIWPLPDKGLAKRLYRVKAPTLLVWGGQDRLVDPAYGDAFASAIPGARLEVIDGAGHLPQLEQGERTTAVVTEFLG
;
A
#
# COMPACT_ATOMS: atom_id res chain seq x y z
N MET A 1 -4.49 -16.18 10.86
CA MET A 1 -5.18 -15.48 11.99
C MET A 1 -6.43 -14.81 11.45
N THR A 2 -7.54 -14.73 12.22
CA THR A 2 -8.72 -13.94 11.80
C THR A 2 -8.58 -12.57 12.42
N PRO A 3 -8.45 -11.48 11.65
CA PRO A 3 -8.37 -10.15 12.22
C PRO A 3 -9.72 -9.71 12.80
N ASP A 4 -9.67 -8.82 13.77
CA ASP A 4 -10.84 -8.08 14.21
C ASP A 4 -11.20 -7.04 13.15
N GLU A 5 -12.49 -6.90 12.87
CA GLU A 5 -13.04 -5.91 11.95
C GLU A 5 -13.82 -4.85 12.72
N THR A 6 -13.48 -3.60 12.50
CA THR A 6 -14.18 -2.45 13.11
C THR A 6 -14.44 -1.38 12.06
N PHE A 7 -15.40 -0.48 12.36
CA PHE A 7 -15.62 0.72 11.57
C PHE A 7 -15.34 1.95 12.40
N VAL A 8 -14.50 2.83 11.88
CA VAL A 8 -14.12 4.10 12.51
C VAL A 8 -14.85 5.24 11.82
N GLU A 9 -15.51 6.09 12.58
CA GLU A 9 -16.18 7.28 12.07
C GLU A 9 -15.36 8.54 12.39
N LEU A 10 -15.12 9.37 11.37
CA LEU A 10 -14.39 10.64 11.50
C LEU A 10 -15.25 11.80 10.98
N ARG A 11 -14.95 13.00 11.44
CA ARG A 11 -15.58 14.26 10.99
C ARG A 11 -17.11 14.20 11.01
N ASP A 12 -17.69 13.84 12.17
CA ASP A 12 -19.15 13.74 12.37
C ASP A 12 -19.83 12.79 11.36
N GLY A 13 -19.19 11.64 11.08
CA GLY A 13 -19.73 10.60 10.20
C GLY A 13 -19.51 10.83 8.71
N ARG A 14 -18.71 11.83 8.31
CA ARG A 14 -18.31 12.04 6.89
C ARG A 14 -17.47 10.90 6.36
N PHE A 15 -16.66 10.27 7.23
CA PHE A 15 -15.92 9.07 6.90
C PHE A 15 -16.40 7.92 7.77
N LYS A 16 -16.62 6.77 7.15
CA LYS A 16 -16.83 5.51 7.82
C LYS A 16 -15.85 4.51 7.24
N ILE A 17 -14.80 4.22 8.01
CA ILE A 17 -13.64 3.49 7.52
C ILE A 17 -13.59 2.11 8.14
N ARG A 18 -13.53 1.09 7.30
CA ARG A 18 -13.28 -0.28 7.70
C ARG A 18 -11.81 -0.42 8.10
N VAL A 19 -11.58 -0.98 9.27
CA VAL A 19 -10.25 -1.24 9.82
C VAL A 19 -10.17 -2.70 10.22
N LEU A 20 -9.17 -3.40 9.68
CA LEU A 20 -8.79 -4.74 10.15
C LEU A 20 -7.63 -4.61 11.13
N SER A 21 -7.66 -5.38 12.22
CA SER A 21 -6.56 -5.37 13.17
C SER A 21 -6.33 -6.73 13.80
N ALA A 22 -5.07 -7.06 14.07
CA ALA A 22 -4.69 -8.26 14.83
C ALA A 22 -3.30 -8.08 15.45
N GLY A 23 -2.98 -8.95 16.41
CA GLY A 23 -1.71 -8.95 17.12
C GLY A 23 -1.67 -7.95 18.27
N GLU A 24 -0.53 -7.95 18.97
CA GLU A 24 -0.26 -7.09 20.13
C GLU A 24 1.15 -6.50 20.00
N GLY A 25 1.49 -5.48 20.79
CA GLY A 25 2.79 -4.84 20.79
C GLY A 25 2.84 -3.53 20.01
N ASP A 26 4.01 -3.19 19.45
CA ASP A 26 4.22 -1.92 18.76
C ASP A 26 3.35 -1.81 17.51
N PRO A 27 2.70 -0.66 17.28
CA PRO A 27 1.74 -0.53 16.19
C PRO A 27 2.44 -0.45 14.83
N VAL A 28 1.96 -1.28 13.90
CA VAL A 28 2.28 -1.25 12.47
C VAL A 28 1.00 -0.94 11.70
N VAL A 29 0.97 0.21 11.03
CA VAL A 29 -0.14 0.58 10.16
C VAL A 29 0.16 0.14 8.75
N PHE A 30 -0.68 -0.74 8.20
CA PHE A 30 -0.56 -1.24 6.84
C PHE A 30 -1.48 -0.48 5.88
N LEU A 31 -0.92 0.11 4.82
CA LEU A 31 -1.64 0.79 3.76
C LEU A 31 -1.60 -0.05 2.48
N HIS A 32 -2.79 -0.43 2.01
CA HIS A 32 -2.95 -1.36 0.89
C HIS A 32 -2.76 -0.70 -0.49
N GLY A 33 -2.52 -1.51 -1.51
CA GLY A 33 -2.44 -1.10 -2.91
C GLY A 33 -3.83 -1.00 -3.58
N ALA A 34 -3.81 -0.77 -4.90
CA ALA A 34 -5.02 -0.56 -5.71
C ALA A 34 -5.96 -1.77 -5.77
N GLY A 35 -5.50 -2.96 -5.44
CA GLY A 35 -6.32 -4.17 -5.37
C GLY A 35 -7.30 -4.23 -4.19
N GLY A 36 -7.23 -3.28 -3.25
CA GLY A 36 -8.04 -3.29 -2.02
C GLY A 36 -7.32 -3.91 -0.83
N LEU A 37 -8.00 -3.93 0.31
CA LEU A 37 -7.50 -4.49 1.56
C LEU A 37 -7.85 -5.96 1.68
N PHE A 38 -6.82 -6.81 1.71
CA PHE A 38 -6.93 -8.23 2.02
C PHE A 38 -6.06 -8.55 3.22
N TRP A 39 -6.58 -9.37 4.12
CA TRP A 39 -5.78 -9.94 5.19
C TRP A 39 -5.18 -11.26 4.70
N ASP A 40 -3.88 -11.29 4.57
CA ASP A 40 -3.13 -12.37 3.96
C ASP A 40 -2.11 -13.00 4.94
N PRO A 41 -1.45 -14.11 4.60
CA PRO A 41 -0.44 -14.74 5.45
C PRO A 41 0.76 -13.84 5.78
N PHE A 42 1.07 -12.84 4.96
CA PHE A 42 2.10 -11.87 5.25
C PHE A 42 1.70 -10.98 6.44
N LEU A 43 0.47 -10.45 6.44
CA LEU A 43 -0.05 -9.68 7.58
C LEU A 43 -0.20 -10.53 8.84
N ASP A 44 -0.58 -11.82 8.71
CA ASP A 44 -0.57 -12.77 9.83
C ASP A 44 0.81 -12.88 10.48
N ALA A 45 1.85 -12.95 9.67
CA ALA A 45 3.21 -13.09 10.16
C ALA A 45 3.72 -11.79 10.83
N ILE A 46 3.37 -10.62 10.32
CA ILE A 46 3.66 -9.33 10.98
C ILE A 46 2.90 -9.23 12.30
N ALA A 47 1.62 -9.65 12.33
CA ALA A 47 0.78 -9.63 13.53
C ALA A 47 1.22 -10.61 14.62
N ALA A 48 2.10 -11.56 14.31
CA ALA A 48 2.69 -12.45 15.30
C ALA A 48 3.63 -11.73 16.29
N GLY A 49 4.19 -10.57 15.92
CA GLY A 49 5.10 -9.78 16.75
C GLY A 49 4.68 -8.32 16.96
N HIS A 50 3.66 -7.85 16.26
CA HIS A 50 3.23 -6.45 16.26
C HIS A 50 1.70 -6.33 16.29
N ARG A 51 1.19 -5.20 16.76
CA ARG A 51 -0.21 -4.83 16.54
C ARG A 51 -0.38 -4.26 15.15
N VAL A 52 -0.86 -5.07 14.21
CA VAL A 52 -1.18 -4.60 12.84
C VAL A 52 -2.54 -3.91 12.85
N VAL A 53 -2.58 -2.71 12.26
CA VAL A 53 -3.79 -1.92 12.01
C VAL A 53 -3.84 -1.60 10.52
N ALA A 54 -4.82 -2.12 9.83
CA ALA A 54 -4.96 -2.00 8.38
C ALA A 54 -6.27 -1.27 8.03
N PRO A 55 -6.26 0.06 7.90
CA PRO A 55 -7.41 0.80 7.41
C PRO A 55 -7.56 0.62 5.90
N GLU A 56 -8.79 0.48 5.46
CA GLU A 56 -9.16 0.58 4.06
C GLU A 56 -9.16 2.04 3.59
N HIS A 57 -8.69 2.32 2.38
CA HIS A 57 -8.73 3.70 1.86
C HIS A 57 -10.17 4.20 1.70
N PRO A 58 -10.44 5.51 1.87
CA PRO A 58 -11.76 6.07 1.60
C PRO A 58 -12.26 5.71 0.19
N GLY A 59 -13.48 5.18 0.10
CA GLY A 59 -14.10 4.74 -1.16
C GLY A 59 -13.67 3.38 -1.66
N ALA A 60 -12.72 2.71 -1.00
CA ALA A 60 -12.38 1.32 -1.28
C ALA A 60 -13.23 0.38 -0.44
N GLY A 61 -13.60 -0.80 -1.00
CA GLY A 61 -14.32 -1.85 -0.31
C GLY A 61 -15.60 -1.38 0.39
N ASP A 62 -15.62 -1.46 1.71
CA ASP A 62 -16.74 -1.03 2.54
C ASP A 62 -16.54 0.36 3.19
N SER A 63 -15.42 1.02 2.89
CA SER A 63 -15.09 2.35 3.40
C SER A 63 -15.78 3.46 2.60
N GLN A 64 -16.24 4.49 3.30
CA GLN A 64 -16.96 5.64 2.74
C GLN A 64 -16.22 6.94 3.03
N GLY A 65 -16.57 8.03 2.31
CA GLY A 65 -16.04 9.36 2.54
C GLY A 65 -15.09 9.87 1.45
N LEU A 66 -14.99 9.16 0.31
CA LEU A 66 -14.15 9.58 -0.81
C LEU A 66 -14.53 10.96 -1.34
N GLU A 67 -15.80 11.30 -1.31
CA GLU A 67 -16.34 12.61 -1.76
C GLU A 67 -15.82 13.79 -0.93
N HIS A 68 -15.14 13.53 0.18
CA HIS A 68 -14.51 14.52 1.06
C HIS A 68 -12.99 14.59 0.90
N VAL A 69 -12.43 13.91 -0.10
CA VAL A 69 -10.99 13.84 -0.40
C VAL A 69 -10.79 14.24 -1.86
N GLU A 70 -10.38 15.47 -2.10
CA GLU A 70 -10.26 16.03 -3.47
C GLU A 70 -8.91 15.65 -4.11
N ASP A 71 -7.85 15.61 -3.31
CA ASP A 71 -6.50 15.33 -3.80
C ASP A 71 -5.67 14.47 -2.83
N LEU A 72 -4.42 14.19 -3.22
CA LEU A 72 -3.48 13.41 -2.40
C LEU A 72 -3.16 14.11 -1.06
N TRP A 73 -3.20 15.43 -1.03
CA TRP A 73 -2.92 16.19 0.19
C TRP A 73 -4.03 16.03 1.22
N ASP A 74 -5.28 16.09 0.78
CA ASP A 74 -6.43 15.77 1.64
C ASP A 74 -6.36 14.34 2.19
N LEU A 75 -5.91 13.38 1.35
CA LEU A 75 -5.73 11.99 1.78
C LEU A 75 -4.65 11.85 2.86
N VAL A 76 -3.53 12.58 2.73
CA VAL A 76 -2.46 12.60 3.75
C VAL A 76 -2.96 13.21 5.06
N LEU A 77 -3.72 14.31 5.00
CA LEU A 77 -4.32 14.93 6.18
C LEU A 77 -5.35 14.03 6.83
N TYR A 78 -6.18 13.37 6.03
CA TYR A 78 -7.12 12.34 6.50
C TYR A 78 -6.40 11.23 7.28
N TYR A 79 -5.29 10.70 6.77
CA TYR A 79 -4.54 9.66 7.48
C TYR A 79 -3.93 10.16 8.80
N ASN A 80 -3.43 11.39 8.84
CA ASN A 80 -2.97 11.97 10.10
C ASN A 80 -4.09 12.05 11.14
N GLU A 81 -5.29 12.43 10.71
CA GLU A 81 -6.48 12.51 11.58
C GLU A 81 -6.96 11.12 12.01
N LEU A 82 -6.92 10.13 11.11
CA LEU A 82 -7.25 8.74 11.45
C LEU A 82 -6.29 8.19 12.52
N LEU A 83 -4.99 8.45 12.38
CA LEU A 83 -3.99 8.05 13.38
C LEU A 83 -4.26 8.71 14.74
N ASP A 84 -4.65 9.99 14.76
CA ASP A 84 -5.03 10.69 16.01
C ASP A 84 -6.26 10.05 16.65
N HIS A 85 -7.28 9.74 15.84
CA HIS A 85 -8.52 9.13 16.33
C HIS A 85 -8.28 7.71 16.89
N LEU A 86 -7.35 6.96 16.29
CA LEU A 86 -6.95 5.62 16.75
C LEU A 86 -5.98 5.67 17.94
N GLU A 87 -5.67 6.85 18.45
CA GLU A 87 -4.68 7.06 19.52
C GLU A 87 -3.29 6.48 19.18
N LEU A 88 -2.88 6.64 17.92
CA LEU A 88 -1.62 6.18 17.36
C LEU A 88 -0.71 7.38 17.02
N PRO A 89 -0.12 8.05 18.00
CA PRO A 89 0.67 9.28 17.76
C PRO A 89 1.96 9.02 16.98
N ARG A 90 2.49 7.80 17.08
CA ARG A 90 3.68 7.35 16.36
C ARG A 90 3.58 5.85 16.05
N VAL A 91 3.86 5.49 14.78
CA VAL A 91 3.68 4.13 14.26
C VAL A 91 4.80 3.75 13.32
N SER A 92 5.01 2.45 13.14
CA SER A 92 5.68 1.95 11.94
C SER A 92 4.67 1.93 10.79
N LEU A 93 5.04 2.51 9.63
CA LEU A 93 4.23 2.46 8.42
C LEU A 93 4.74 1.34 7.51
N LEU A 94 3.82 0.50 7.05
CA LEU A 94 4.05 -0.53 6.05
C LEU A 94 3.09 -0.26 4.89
N GLY A 95 3.61 0.05 3.72
CA GLY A 95 2.76 0.39 2.57
C GLY A 95 3.13 -0.38 1.32
N HIS A 96 2.12 -0.88 0.60
CA HIS A 96 2.30 -1.55 -0.68
C HIS A 96 1.78 -0.68 -1.83
N SER A 97 2.56 -0.53 -2.90
CA SER A 97 2.14 0.14 -4.13
C SER A 97 1.59 1.56 -3.88
N PHE A 98 0.31 1.82 -4.14
CA PHE A 98 -0.36 3.08 -3.80
C PHE A 98 -0.27 3.40 -2.29
N GLY A 99 -0.54 2.41 -1.43
CA GLY A 99 -0.38 2.59 0.02
C GLY A 99 1.06 2.92 0.41
N GLY A 100 2.04 2.44 -0.36
CA GLY A 100 3.45 2.82 -0.22
C GLY A 100 3.70 4.29 -0.55
N MET A 101 3.06 4.83 -1.61
CA MET A 101 3.10 6.26 -1.91
C MET A 101 2.52 7.08 -0.76
N VAL A 102 1.35 6.72 -0.27
CA VAL A 102 0.70 7.42 0.85
C VAL A 102 1.56 7.37 2.11
N ALA A 103 2.14 6.20 2.45
CA ALA A 103 3.04 6.04 3.59
C ALA A 103 4.30 6.93 3.46
N ALA A 104 4.88 7.01 2.26
CA ALA A 104 6.03 7.87 1.99
C ALA A 104 5.67 9.36 2.10
N GLU A 105 4.50 9.78 1.65
CA GLU A 105 4.00 11.15 1.80
C GLU A 105 3.79 11.51 3.29
N ILE A 106 3.18 10.62 4.07
CA ILE A 106 3.03 10.82 5.53
C ILE A 106 4.41 10.94 6.18
N ALA A 107 5.35 10.04 5.88
CA ALA A 107 6.69 10.06 6.44
C ALA A 107 7.49 11.32 6.06
N ALA A 108 7.27 11.88 4.87
CA ALA A 108 7.93 13.10 4.42
C ALA A 108 7.29 14.37 4.98
N THR A 109 5.99 14.37 5.27
CA THR A 109 5.24 15.56 5.71
C THR A 109 5.04 15.63 7.22
N SER A 110 4.95 14.48 7.89
CA SER A 110 4.79 14.31 9.33
C SER A 110 5.83 13.32 9.90
N PRO A 111 7.13 13.61 9.74
CA PRO A 111 8.21 12.67 10.09
C PRO A 111 8.25 12.28 11.57
N GLU A 112 7.68 13.08 12.46
CA GLU A 112 7.56 12.78 13.89
C GLU A 112 6.59 11.64 14.20
N ARG A 113 5.66 11.35 13.30
CA ARG A 113 4.66 10.28 13.44
C ARG A 113 5.17 8.90 13.04
N VAL A 114 6.30 8.84 12.35
CA VAL A 114 6.78 7.58 11.76
C VAL A 114 8.00 7.08 12.52
N ASP A 115 7.88 5.87 13.05
CA ASP A 115 8.98 5.19 13.73
C ASP A 115 9.88 4.46 12.74
N LYS A 116 9.30 3.59 11.94
CA LYS A 116 9.95 2.88 10.83
C LYS A 116 9.06 2.96 9.59
N LEU A 117 9.67 2.95 8.40
CA LEU A 117 8.98 3.01 7.13
C LEU A 117 9.38 1.80 6.27
N ALA A 118 8.45 0.89 6.03
CA ALA A 118 8.64 -0.23 5.10
C ALA A 118 7.75 -0.03 3.87
N LEU A 119 8.34 0.01 2.70
CA LEU A 119 7.65 0.26 1.43
C LEU A 119 7.84 -0.92 0.49
N ILE A 120 6.75 -1.54 0.06
CA ILE A 120 6.76 -2.67 -0.88
C ILE A 120 6.31 -2.15 -2.24
N ALA A 121 7.22 -2.12 -3.21
CA ALA A 121 6.99 -1.67 -4.58
C ALA A 121 6.14 -0.37 -4.66
N PRO A 122 6.51 0.71 -3.91
CA PRO A 122 5.70 1.93 -3.89
C PRO A 122 5.66 2.61 -5.27
N ILE A 123 4.52 3.20 -5.62
CA ILE A 123 4.41 4.19 -6.69
C ILE A 123 4.67 5.59 -6.13
N GLY A 124 4.50 6.65 -6.95
CA GLY A 124 4.59 8.04 -6.49
C GLY A 124 5.75 8.83 -7.06
N LEU A 125 6.62 8.17 -7.84
CA LEU A 125 7.64 8.79 -8.67
C LEU A 125 7.30 8.59 -10.15
N TRP A 126 7.99 9.33 -11.03
CA TRP A 126 7.91 9.14 -12.46
C TRP A 126 9.31 9.14 -13.07
N LEU A 127 9.63 8.08 -13.81
CA LEU A 127 10.85 7.93 -14.58
C LEU A 127 10.47 7.82 -16.05
N ASP A 128 10.87 8.78 -16.88
CA ASP A 128 10.52 8.81 -18.32
C ASP A 128 11.05 7.58 -19.08
N GLU A 129 12.16 6.99 -18.62
CA GLU A 129 12.78 5.80 -19.21
C GLU A 129 12.07 4.49 -18.78
N HIS A 130 11.27 4.54 -17.71
CA HIS A 130 10.53 3.40 -17.14
C HIS A 130 9.07 3.79 -16.85
N PRO A 131 8.26 4.11 -17.88
CA PRO A 131 6.88 4.57 -17.64
C PRO A 131 6.02 3.50 -16.99
N ILE A 132 5.29 3.90 -15.95
CA ILE A 132 4.32 3.01 -15.28
C ILE A 132 3.10 2.85 -16.21
N PRO A 133 2.69 1.62 -16.55
CA PRO A 133 1.52 1.38 -17.38
C PRO A 133 0.24 1.93 -16.75
N ASP A 134 -0.64 2.52 -17.55
CA ASP A 134 -1.98 2.88 -17.11
C ASP A 134 -2.85 1.62 -17.02
N ILE A 135 -3.06 1.17 -15.78
CA ILE A 135 -3.85 -0.05 -15.51
C ILE A 135 -5.35 0.14 -15.68
N SER A 136 -5.84 1.38 -15.79
CA SER A 136 -7.28 1.65 -15.92
C SER A 136 -7.87 1.10 -17.23
N GLY A 137 -7.05 1.00 -18.27
CA GLY A 137 -7.41 0.44 -19.57
C GLY A 137 -7.03 -1.03 -19.76
N VAL A 138 -6.43 -1.68 -18.75
CA VAL A 138 -5.99 -3.08 -18.85
C VAL A 138 -7.14 -4.01 -18.47
N PRO A 139 -7.54 -4.96 -19.35
CA PRO A 139 -8.53 -5.96 -19.00
C PRO A 139 -8.14 -6.73 -17.73
N PRO A 140 -9.08 -7.02 -16.81
CA PRO A 140 -8.80 -7.70 -15.55
C PRO A 140 -8.03 -9.01 -15.69
N GLU A 141 -8.30 -9.78 -16.73
CA GLU A 141 -7.62 -11.04 -17.03
C GLU A 141 -6.15 -10.88 -17.43
N ARG A 142 -5.74 -9.67 -17.79
CA ARG A 142 -4.35 -9.33 -18.11
C ARG A 142 -3.57 -8.68 -16.98
N ILE A 143 -4.23 -8.30 -15.90
CA ILE A 143 -3.57 -7.72 -14.72
C ILE A 143 -2.48 -8.65 -14.17
N PRO A 144 -2.66 -9.99 -14.07
CA PRO A 144 -1.61 -10.89 -13.63
C PRO A 144 -0.31 -10.80 -14.45
N GLU A 145 -0.39 -10.47 -15.76
CA GLU A 145 0.78 -10.32 -16.62
C GLU A 145 1.70 -9.16 -16.18
N LEU A 146 1.12 -8.14 -15.54
CA LEU A 146 1.85 -6.96 -15.06
C LEU A 146 2.33 -7.13 -13.63
N VAL A 147 1.52 -7.77 -12.77
CA VAL A 147 1.77 -7.76 -11.32
C VAL A 147 2.47 -9.02 -10.80
N LEU A 148 2.46 -10.13 -11.56
CA LEU A 148 3.08 -11.38 -11.14
C LEU A 148 4.32 -11.72 -11.97
N ALA A 149 5.33 -12.28 -11.33
CA ALA A 149 6.49 -12.86 -12.01
C ALA A 149 6.06 -14.06 -12.87
N ASP A 150 5.20 -14.92 -12.33
CA ASP A 150 4.55 -16.03 -13.03
C ASP A 150 3.04 -15.82 -13.19
N PRO A 151 2.57 -15.18 -14.27
CA PRO A 151 1.16 -14.89 -14.49
C PRO A 151 0.30 -16.14 -14.79
N GLN A 152 0.91 -17.31 -15.00
CA GLN A 152 0.23 -18.60 -15.19
C GLN A 152 0.34 -19.50 -13.96
N GLY A 153 1.03 -19.04 -12.92
CA GLY A 153 1.24 -19.76 -11.69
C GLY A 153 -0.01 -19.83 -10.79
N PRO A 154 0.05 -20.63 -9.73
CA PRO A 154 -1.10 -20.84 -8.85
C PRO A 154 -1.62 -19.56 -8.19
N LEU A 155 -0.76 -18.58 -7.96
CA LEU A 155 -1.16 -17.31 -7.33
C LEU A 155 -2.09 -16.49 -8.23
N ALA A 156 -1.93 -16.57 -9.57
CA ALA A 156 -2.83 -15.89 -10.50
C ALA A 156 -4.30 -16.32 -10.34
N ALA A 157 -4.52 -17.62 -10.04
CA ALA A 157 -5.85 -18.16 -9.79
C ALA A 157 -6.42 -17.77 -8.41
N LEU A 158 -5.56 -17.33 -7.48
CA LEU A 158 -5.95 -16.91 -6.13
C LEU A 158 -6.10 -15.39 -6.02
N MET A 159 -5.72 -14.64 -7.05
CA MET A 159 -5.92 -13.18 -7.04
C MET A 159 -7.41 -12.87 -6.98
N PRO A 160 -7.79 -11.92 -6.11
CA PRO A 160 -9.18 -11.49 -6.05
C PRO A 160 -9.63 -10.97 -7.41
N ALA A 161 -10.62 -11.62 -7.98
CA ALA A 161 -11.28 -11.14 -9.19
C ALA A 161 -12.77 -10.90 -8.87
N PRO A 162 -13.36 -9.83 -9.40
CA PRO A 162 -14.78 -9.63 -9.24
C PRO A 162 -15.54 -10.77 -9.91
N ASP A 163 -16.60 -11.25 -9.27
CA ASP A 163 -17.49 -12.25 -9.86
C ASP A 163 -18.20 -11.63 -11.08
N PRO A 164 -17.93 -12.09 -12.31
CA PRO A 164 -18.51 -11.51 -13.52
C PRO A 164 -20.02 -11.71 -13.61
N SER A 165 -20.58 -12.65 -12.85
CA SER A 165 -22.03 -12.90 -12.77
C SER A 165 -22.73 -12.03 -11.73
N ASN A 166 -21.99 -11.34 -10.85
CA ASN A 166 -22.51 -10.51 -9.79
C ASN A 166 -22.22 -9.00 -10.06
N PRO A 167 -23.24 -8.22 -10.51
CA PRO A 167 -23.06 -6.79 -10.78
C PRO A 167 -22.56 -5.97 -9.59
N GLU A 168 -22.90 -6.34 -8.37
CA GLU A 168 -22.44 -5.65 -7.15
C GLU A 168 -20.93 -5.88 -6.93
N SER A 169 -20.45 -7.10 -7.17
CA SER A 169 -19.02 -7.43 -7.11
C SER A 169 -18.22 -6.63 -8.13
N LEU A 170 -18.72 -6.55 -9.37
CA LEU A 170 -18.11 -5.75 -10.44
C LEU A 170 -18.07 -4.26 -10.08
N PHE A 171 -19.19 -3.73 -9.58
CA PHE A 171 -19.30 -2.33 -9.17
C PHE A 171 -18.34 -2.01 -8.02
N ARG A 172 -18.27 -2.85 -6.99
CA ARG A 172 -17.37 -2.69 -5.84
C ARG A 172 -15.91 -2.67 -6.28
N ALA A 173 -15.49 -3.60 -7.13
CA ALA A 173 -14.13 -3.64 -7.67
C ALA A 173 -13.80 -2.38 -8.49
N ALA A 174 -14.72 -1.94 -9.34
CA ALA A 174 -14.56 -0.71 -10.12
C ALA A 174 -14.45 0.53 -9.24
N MET A 175 -15.27 0.64 -8.20
CA MET A 175 -15.23 1.75 -7.24
C MET A 175 -13.92 1.76 -6.44
N THR A 176 -13.46 0.60 -5.97
CA THR A 176 -12.16 0.48 -5.28
C THR A 176 -11.02 0.95 -6.17
N MET A 177 -10.99 0.52 -7.42
CA MET A 177 -9.96 0.98 -8.37
C MET A 177 -10.07 2.49 -8.64
N ALA A 178 -11.27 3.00 -8.90
CA ALA A 178 -11.51 4.41 -9.18
C ALA A 178 -11.12 5.31 -7.99
N SER A 179 -11.38 4.87 -6.76
CA SER A 179 -11.03 5.61 -5.53
C SER A 179 -9.52 5.85 -5.38
N ILE A 180 -8.70 4.99 -6.00
CA ILE A 180 -7.25 5.09 -5.97
C ILE A 180 -6.72 5.83 -7.21
N LEU A 181 -7.26 5.51 -8.39
CA LEU A 181 -6.80 6.10 -9.66
C LEU A 181 -6.91 7.62 -9.67
N GLN A 182 -7.91 8.22 -9.02
CA GLN A 182 -8.04 9.68 -8.95
C GLN A 182 -6.81 10.38 -8.35
N PHE A 183 -6.09 9.71 -7.43
CA PHE A 183 -4.90 10.29 -6.78
C PHE A 183 -3.63 10.11 -7.62
N ILE A 184 -3.61 9.17 -8.55
CA ILE A 184 -2.43 8.87 -9.37
C ILE A 184 -2.56 9.33 -10.82
N TRP A 185 -3.78 9.64 -11.29
CA TRP A 185 -3.99 10.16 -12.65
C TRP A 185 -3.57 11.64 -12.78
N PRO A 186 -3.00 12.11 -13.90
CA PRO A 186 -2.52 11.34 -15.06
C PRO A 186 -1.15 10.68 -14.83
N LEU A 187 -0.39 11.11 -13.84
CA LEU A 187 0.90 10.55 -13.43
C LEU A 187 0.90 10.35 -11.91
N PRO A 188 1.53 9.29 -11.41
CA PRO A 188 1.59 9.02 -9.97
C PRO A 188 2.47 10.03 -9.21
N ASP A 189 3.44 10.67 -9.85
CA ASP A 189 4.26 11.70 -9.20
C ASP A 189 3.45 13.00 -8.99
N LYS A 190 3.01 13.18 -7.74
CA LYS A 190 2.39 14.41 -7.25
C LYS A 190 3.38 15.31 -6.51
N GLY A 191 4.67 15.17 -6.84
CA GLY A 191 5.78 15.91 -6.26
C GLY A 191 6.42 15.19 -5.06
N LEU A 192 6.18 13.89 -4.85
CA LEU A 192 6.79 13.10 -3.78
C LEU A 192 8.32 13.15 -3.86
N ALA A 193 8.91 13.05 -5.05
CA ALA A 193 10.35 13.17 -5.26
C ALA A 193 10.97 14.41 -4.58
N LYS A 194 10.23 15.52 -4.53
CA LYS A 194 10.68 16.78 -3.91
C LYS A 194 10.61 16.77 -2.39
N ARG A 195 10.01 15.74 -1.78
CA ARG A 195 9.76 15.64 -0.33
C ARG A 195 10.50 14.50 0.34
N LEU A 196 10.91 13.45 -0.40
CA LEU A 196 11.52 12.24 0.15
C LEU A 196 12.77 12.50 1.02
N TYR A 197 13.55 13.55 0.73
CA TYR A 197 14.68 13.95 1.57
C TYR A 197 14.29 14.31 3.02
N ARG A 198 13.01 14.54 3.28
CA ARG A 198 12.47 14.88 4.61
C ARG A 198 12.17 13.66 5.46
N VAL A 199 12.11 12.48 4.88
CA VAL A 199 11.92 11.21 5.61
C VAL A 199 13.07 11.05 6.61
N LYS A 200 12.72 10.87 7.88
CA LYS A 200 13.67 10.72 9.00
C LYS A 200 13.69 9.32 9.58
N ALA A 201 12.59 8.58 9.38
CA ALA A 201 12.47 7.21 9.85
C ALA A 201 13.47 6.30 9.13
N PRO A 202 14.08 5.32 9.82
CA PRO A 202 14.71 4.21 9.14
C PRO A 202 13.78 3.66 8.06
N THR A 203 14.30 3.44 6.86
CA THR A 203 13.46 3.08 5.72
C THR A 203 13.96 1.81 5.05
N LEU A 204 13.05 0.86 4.84
CA LEU A 204 13.23 -0.35 4.05
C LEU A 204 12.37 -0.25 2.79
N LEU A 205 12.99 -0.46 1.65
CA LEU A 205 12.34 -0.65 0.35
C LEU A 205 12.43 -2.12 -0.03
N VAL A 206 11.31 -2.73 -0.39
CA VAL A 206 11.25 -4.12 -0.88
C VAL A 206 10.68 -4.13 -2.28
N TRP A 207 11.36 -4.78 -3.21
CA TRP A 207 10.96 -4.80 -4.61
C TRP A 207 11.05 -6.19 -5.20
N GLY A 208 10.06 -6.59 -6.00
CA GLY A 208 10.19 -7.80 -6.79
C GLY A 208 11.11 -7.56 -8.01
N GLY A 209 12.09 -8.42 -8.20
CA GLY A 209 13.05 -8.28 -9.31
C GLY A 209 12.44 -8.43 -10.71
N GLN A 210 11.21 -8.91 -10.79
CA GLN A 210 10.45 -9.14 -12.02
C GLN A 210 9.15 -8.31 -12.07
N ASP A 211 9.10 -7.20 -11.33
CA ASP A 211 7.96 -6.28 -11.34
C ASP A 211 7.85 -5.60 -12.72
N ARG A 212 6.74 -5.87 -13.42
CA ARG A 212 6.45 -5.30 -14.74
C ARG A 212 5.45 -4.15 -14.67
N LEU A 213 4.88 -3.89 -13.49
CA LEU A 213 4.00 -2.76 -13.26
C LEU A 213 4.80 -1.53 -12.82
N VAL A 214 5.67 -1.71 -11.83
CA VAL A 214 6.56 -0.66 -11.33
C VAL A 214 7.99 -1.18 -11.39
N ASP A 215 8.70 -0.81 -12.46
CA ASP A 215 10.05 -1.30 -12.75
C ASP A 215 10.97 -1.20 -11.51
N PRO A 216 11.84 -2.19 -11.23
CA PRO A 216 12.78 -2.13 -10.11
C PRO A 216 13.69 -0.89 -10.09
N ALA A 217 13.90 -0.20 -11.20
CA ALA A 217 14.61 1.08 -11.26
C ALA A 217 13.99 2.16 -10.34
N TYR A 218 12.69 2.06 -10.06
CA TYR A 218 12.06 2.93 -9.07
C TYR A 218 12.55 2.66 -7.65
N GLY A 219 12.94 1.42 -7.34
CA GLY A 219 13.57 1.07 -6.06
C GLY A 219 14.85 1.85 -5.84
N ASP A 220 15.71 1.92 -6.86
CA ASP A 220 16.95 2.72 -6.83
C ASP A 220 16.65 4.23 -6.72
N ALA A 221 15.62 4.71 -7.41
CA ALA A 221 15.19 6.11 -7.34
C ALA A 221 14.72 6.50 -5.94
N PHE A 222 13.87 5.67 -5.30
CA PHE A 222 13.45 5.87 -3.91
C PHE A 222 14.65 5.79 -2.95
N ALA A 223 15.52 4.78 -3.08
CA ALA A 223 16.69 4.61 -2.23
C ALA A 223 17.65 5.81 -2.30
N SER A 224 17.80 6.38 -3.49
CA SER A 224 18.64 7.57 -3.71
C SER A 224 18.02 8.84 -3.13
N ALA A 225 16.67 8.92 -3.06
CA ALA A 225 15.96 10.10 -2.60
C ALA A 225 15.68 10.12 -1.08
N ILE A 226 15.64 8.95 -0.43
CA ILE A 226 15.41 8.81 1.01
C ILE A 226 16.72 8.60 1.74
N PRO A 227 17.12 9.50 2.67
CA PRO A 227 18.39 9.37 3.39
C PRO A 227 18.48 8.05 4.16
N GLY A 228 19.50 7.23 3.89
CA GLY A 228 19.76 5.99 4.61
C GLY A 228 18.79 4.84 4.33
N ALA A 229 17.97 4.93 3.29
CA ALA A 229 17.08 3.83 2.90
C ALA A 229 17.88 2.60 2.45
N ARG A 230 17.40 1.41 2.84
CA ARG A 230 17.89 0.11 2.39
C ARG A 230 16.93 -0.44 1.34
N LEU A 231 17.46 -0.89 0.21
CA LEU A 231 16.70 -1.58 -0.83
C LEU A 231 17.01 -3.07 -0.80
N GLU A 232 15.95 -3.88 -0.77
CA GLU A 232 15.99 -5.34 -0.89
C GLU A 232 15.21 -5.76 -2.12
N VAL A 233 15.90 -6.39 -3.07
CA VAL A 233 15.28 -6.95 -4.28
C VAL A 233 15.01 -8.44 -4.05
N ILE A 234 13.77 -8.84 -4.26
CA ILE A 234 13.28 -10.21 -4.08
C ILE A 234 13.22 -10.89 -5.45
N ASP A 235 14.17 -11.78 -5.70
CA ASP A 235 14.20 -12.56 -6.93
C ASP A 235 12.99 -13.50 -7.02
N GLY A 236 12.47 -13.69 -8.22
CA GLY A 236 11.30 -14.55 -8.47
C GLY A 236 9.98 -13.96 -8.03
N ALA A 237 9.93 -12.64 -7.81
CA ALA A 237 8.72 -11.91 -7.49
C ALA A 237 8.49 -10.75 -8.46
N GLY A 238 7.21 -10.46 -8.74
CA GLY A 238 6.73 -9.28 -9.43
C GLY A 238 6.32 -8.18 -8.45
N HIS A 239 5.18 -7.54 -8.73
CA HIS A 239 4.65 -6.41 -7.94
C HIS A 239 4.11 -6.82 -6.56
N LEU A 240 3.93 -8.12 -6.31
CA LEU A 240 3.38 -8.68 -5.07
C LEU A 240 4.40 -9.58 -4.35
N PRO A 241 5.62 -9.11 -4.03
CA PRO A 241 6.65 -9.97 -3.44
C PRO A 241 6.21 -10.59 -2.12
N GLN A 242 5.35 -9.93 -1.35
CA GLN A 242 4.79 -10.45 -0.10
C GLN A 242 3.88 -11.67 -0.29
N LEU A 243 3.36 -11.89 -1.51
CA LEU A 243 2.54 -13.06 -1.85
C LEU A 243 3.34 -14.09 -2.66
N GLU A 244 4.18 -13.65 -3.60
CA GLU A 244 4.92 -14.55 -4.50
C GLU A 244 6.13 -15.19 -3.81
N GLN A 245 6.82 -14.45 -2.95
CA GLN A 245 7.98 -14.89 -2.16
C GLN A 245 7.75 -14.56 -0.67
N GLY A 246 6.59 -15.00 -0.17
CA GLY A 246 6.06 -14.61 1.14
C GLY A 246 7.02 -14.84 2.29
N GLU A 247 7.66 -16.02 2.38
CA GLU A 247 8.61 -16.33 3.46
C GLU A 247 9.79 -15.36 3.48
N ARG A 248 10.40 -15.10 2.30
CA ARG A 248 11.56 -14.22 2.18
C ARG A 248 11.18 -12.77 2.47
N THR A 249 10.08 -12.31 1.90
CA THR A 249 9.59 -10.94 2.10
C THR A 249 9.23 -10.71 3.56
N THR A 250 8.53 -11.65 4.18
CA THR A 250 8.18 -11.59 5.60
C THR A 250 9.43 -11.52 6.48
N ALA A 251 10.42 -12.39 6.24
CA ALA A 251 11.66 -12.39 7.03
C ALA A 251 12.38 -11.03 6.98
N VAL A 252 12.49 -10.43 5.78
CA VAL A 252 13.13 -9.12 5.58
C VAL A 252 12.37 -8.01 6.30
N VAL A 253 11.03 -8.00 6.20
CA VAL A 253 10.20 -6.96 6.82
C VAL A 253 10.13 -7.13 8.34
N THR A 254 9.97 -8.34 8.86
CA THR A 254 9.94 -8.58 10.32
C THR A 254 11.29 -8.29 10.97
N GLU A 255 12.42 -8.67 10.34
CA GLU A 255 13.75 -8.29 10.81
C GLU A 255 13.91 -6.77 10.92
N PHE A 256 13.38 -6.04 9.94
CA PHE A 256 13.43 -4.58 9.94
C PHE A 256 12.53 -3.96 11.01
N LEU A 257 11.34 -4.50 11.20
CA LEU A 257 10.40 -4.00 12.21
C LEU A 257 10.86 -4.30 13.66
N GLY A 258 11.54 -5.39 13.88
CA GLY A 258 12.18 -5.78 15.15
C GLY A 258 11.34 -6.69 16.00
#